data_75f77a3c915245574bf49258e3ed2555
#
_entry.id   75f77a3c915245574bf49258e3ed2555
#
_cell.length_a   1.000
_cell.length_b   1.000
_cell.length_c   1.000
_cell.angle_alpha   90.00
_cell.angle_beta   90.00
_cell.angle_gamma   90.00
#
_symmetry.space_group_name_H-M   'P 1'
#
loop_
_entity.id
_entity.type
_entity.pdbx_description
1 polymer ?
#
loop_
_entity_poly.entity_id
_entity_poly.type
_entity_poly.pdbx_seq_one_letter_code
_entity_poly.pdbx_strand_id
1 'polypeptide(L)'
;SKAAGSDSSSSAWVADLSGGYPNVVKSVFFCESAFDAMAFYQWNRKQLTNEIALVSLGGTFSDGQIRQVLNRFPGARPFDCFDNDLPGRNYGLRMMALVENIPLKINRTRDNLEVEANGRSFRLDPERPFQVQVKEHLSVRYDMGQWLPPKAFKDWNDCLLNKPMEVRLHPTKQDQINNLAERRNAGPKL
;
A
#
# COMPACT_ATOMS: atom_id res chain seq x y z
N SER A 1 16.05 7.27 7.96
CA SER A 1 16.16 8.69 8.37
C SER A 1 16.40 9.57 7.14
N LYS A 2 15.71 10.69 7.05
CA LYS A 2 15.90 11.68 5.98
C LYS A 2 17.07 12.58 6.34
N ALA A 3 17.89 12.97 5.35
CA ALA A 3 18.96 13.92 5.58
C ALA A 3 18.39 15.30 5.96
N ALA A 4 19.10 16.05 6.81
CA ALA A 4 18.71 17.42 7.14
C ALA A 4 18.64 18.27 5.86
N GLY A 5 17.57 19.05 5.70
CA GLY A 5 17.34 19.87 4.50
C GLY A 5 16.62 19.13 3.35
N SER A 6 16.28 17.83 3.49
CA SER A 6 15.47 17.14 2.49
C SER A 6 14.04 17.68 2.52
N ASP A 7 13.56 18.21 1.40
CA ASP A 7 12.14 18.49 1.20
C ASP A 7 11.38 17.20 0.91
N SER A 8 10.91 16.57 1.98
CA SER A 8 10.20 15.30 1.89
C SER A 8 8.73 15.46 1.46
N SER A 9 8.23 16.69 1.37
CA SER A 9 6.86 16.95 0.96
C SER A 9 6.71 16.98 -0.56
N SER A 10 7.81 17.29 -1.27
CA SER A 10 7.83 17.38 -2.73
C SER A 10 8.76 16.39 -3.41
N SER A 11 9.63 15.67 -2.67
CA SER A 11 10.64 14.79 -3.25
C SER A 11 10.29 13.31 -3.03
N ALA A 12 10.54 12.48 -4.05
CA ALA A 12 10.48 11.03 -3.97
C ALA A 12 11.85 10.43 -4.39
N TRP A 13 12.20 9.28 -3.82
CA TRP A 13 13.31 8.50 -4.35
C TRP A 13 12.85 7.78 -5.62
N VAL A 14 13.63 7.89 -6.69
CA VAL A 14 13.30 7.30 -7.98
C VAL A 14 14.49 6.54 -8.54
N ALA A 15 14.29 5.27 -8.87
CA ALA A 15 15.20 4.48 -9.71
C ALA A 15 14.58 4.31 -11.10
N ASP A 16 15.12 5.02 -12.06
CA ASP A 16 14.75 4.93 -13.48
C ASP A 16 15.60 3.84 -14.15
N LEU A 17 14.95 2.74 -14.57
CA LEU A 17 15.63 1.62 -15.20
C LEU A 17 15.66 1.72 -16.75
N SER A 18 15.06 2.79 -17.29
CA SER A 18 15.06 3.05 -18.74
C SER A 18 16.41 3.54 -19.30
N GLY A 19 17.42 3.67 -18.45
CA GLY A 19 18.72 4.23 -18.85
C GLY A 19 18.71 5.75 -19.02
N GLY A 20 17.77 6.45 -18.37
CA GLY A 20 17.65 7.90 -18.41
C GLY A 20 16.72 8.43 -19.51
N TYR A 21 15.91 7.57 -20.08
CA TYR A 21 14.92 7.93 -21.10
C TYR A 21 13.48 7.90 -20.53
N PRO A 22 13.01 8.92 -19.81
CA PRO A 22 11.74 8.86 -19.10
C PRO A 22 10.52 8.63 -20.00
N ASN A 23 10.59 9.03 -21.26
CA ASN A 23 9.50 8.85 -22.25
C ASN A 23 9.31 7.40 -22.70
N VAL A 24 10.28 6.50 -22.44
CA VAL A 24 10.13 5.08 -22.77
C VAL A 24 9.64 4.26 -21.58
N VAL A 25 9.54 4.87 -20.39
CA VAL A 25 9.00 4.23 -19.20
C VAL A 25 7.51 3.96 -19.41
N LYS A 26 7.11 2.70 -19.31
CA LYS A 26 5.72 2.25 -19.47
C LYS A 26 5.01 2.01 -18.16
N SER A 27 5.76 1.78 -17.09
CA SER A 27 5.20 1.48 -15.78
C SER A 27 5.99 2.15 -14.66
N VAL A 28 5.27 2.72 -13.70
CA VAL A 28 5.84 3.33 -12.49
C VAL A 28 5.28 2.61 -11.28
N PHE A 29 6.14 2.03 -10.47
CA PHE A 29 5.80 1.24 -9.28
C PHE A 29 6.08 2.05 -8.02
N PHE A 30 5.04 2.33 -7.26
CA PHE A 30 5.10 3.14 -6.03
C PHE A 30 5.12 2.25 -4.80
N CYS A 31 6.16 2.38 -3.99
CA CYS A 31 6.36 1.67 -2.73
C CYS A 31 6.47 2.66 -1.55
N GLU A 32 6.28 2.19 -0.33
CA GLU A 32 6.42 3.03 0.85
C GLU A 32 7.88 3.39 1.12
N SER A 33 8.79 2.44 0.99
CA SER A 33 10.22 2.64 1.21
C SER A 33 11.07 2.27 -0.01
N ALA A 34 12.30 2.77 -0.05
CA ALA A 34 13.28 2.38 -1.08
C ALA A 34 13.69 0.91 -0.94
N PHE A 35 13.68 0.35 0.27
CA PHE A 35 13.95 -1.06 0.49
C PHE A 35 12.86 -1.94 -0.10
N ASP A 36 11.58 -1.56 0.06
CA ASP A 36 10.45 -2.27 -0.56
C ASP A 36 10.51 -2.18 -2.08
N ALA A 37 10.87 -1.02 -2.62
CA ALA A 37 11.04 -0.85 -4.07
C ALA A 37 12.14 -1.76 -4.64
N MET A 38 13.28 -1.85 -3.97
CA MET A 38 14.38 -2.74 -4.36
C MET A 38 13.99 -4.21 -4.19
N ALA A 39 13.32 -4.57 -3.09
CA ALA A 39 12.86 -5.93 -2.83
C ALA A 39 11.79 -6.35 -3.85
N PHE A 40 10.83 -5.47 -4.15
CA PHE A 40 9.85 -5.66 -5.21
C PHE A 40 10.52 -5.98 -6.55
N TYR A 41 11.51 -5.18 -6.95
CA TYR A 41 12.25 -5.40 -8.19
C TYR A 41 12.97 -6.73 -8.20
N GLN A 42 13.68 -7.06 -7.13
CA GLN A 42 14.45 -8.31 -7.04
C GLN A 42 13.54 -9.54 -7.08
N TRP A 43 12.38 -9.49 -6.38
CA TRP A 43 11.40 -10.57 -6.35
C TRP A 43 10.74 -10.79 -7.72
N ASN A 44 10.40 -9.70 -8.40
CA ASN A 44 9.62 -9.75 -9.64
C ASN A 44 10.47 -9.61 -10.91
N ARG A 45 11.79 -9.54 -10.79
CA ARG A 45 12.74 -9.20 -11.86
C ARG A 45 12.50 -9.96 -13.18
N LYS A 46 12.10 -11.23 -13.11
CA LYS A 46 11.86 -12.07 -14.30
C LYS A 46 10.60 -11.66 -15.09
N GLN A 47 9.70 -10.91 -14.47
CA GLN A 47 8.43 -10.46 -15.05
C GLN A 47 8.48 -8.99 -15.48
N LEU A 48 9.53 -8.25 -15.08
CA LEU A 48 9.68 -6.84 -15.35
C LEU A 48 10.60 -6.59 -16.56
N THR A 49 10.30 -5.53 -17.30
CA THR A 49 11.16 -5.00 -18.37
C THR A 49 12.07 -3.90 -17.83
N ASN A 50 12.92 -3.32 -18.67
CA ASN A 50 13.71 -2.13 -18.31
C ASN A 50 12.93 -0.81 -18.53
N GLU A 51 11.73 -0.87 -19.09
CA GLU A 51 10.88 0.31 -19.34
C GLU A 51 10.05 0.67 -18.11
N ILE A 52 10.69 0.68 -16.94
CA ILE A 52 10.02 0.92 -15.66
C ILE A 52 10.76 1.93 -14.80
N ALA A 53 10.03 2.56 -13.90
CA ALA A 53 10.59 3.33 -12.79
C ALA A 53 10.06 2.79 -11.46
N LEU A 54 10.95 2.71 -10.48
CA LEU A 54 10.62 2.37 -9.10
C LEU A 54 10.64 3.66 -8.29
N VAL A 55 9.64 3.83 -7.44
CA VAL A 55 9.46 5.05 -6.65
C VAL A 55 9.24 4.69 -5.19
N SER A 56 9.98 5.35 -4.30
CA SER A 56 9.69 5.35 -2.87
C SER A 56 9.21 6.72 -2.44
N LEU A 57 8.08 6.73 -1.75
CA LEU A 57 7.47 7.95 -1.22
C LEU A 57 7.99 8.31 0.18
N GLY A 58 8.71 7.39 0.84
CA GLY A 58 9.31 7.60 2.15
C GLY A 58 8.29 7.60 3.30
N GLY A 59 7.23 6.84 3.20
CA GLY A 59 6.11 6.75 4.14
C GLY A 59 4.90 7.57 3.68
N THR A 60 4.35 8.40 4.57
CA THR A 60 3.22 9.27 4.21
C THR A 60 3.60 10.22 3.07
N PHE A 61 2.83 10.25 2.03
CA PHE A 61 3.09 11.04 0.84
C PHE A 61 2.13 12.24 0.69
N SER A 62 2.57 13.22 -0.09
CA SER A 62 1.75 14.33 -0.57
C SER A 62 1.25 14.05 -1.99
N ASP A 63 0.16 14.70 -2.37
CA ASP A 63 -0.36 14.64 -3.73
C ASP A 63 0.66 15.20 -4.75
N GLY A 64 1.45 16.19 -4.34
CA GLY A 64 2.52 16.78 -5.13
C GLY A 64 3.60 15.79 -5.54
N GLN A 65 4.01 14.90 -4.62
CA GLN A 65 4.99 13.85 -4.93
C GLN A 65 4.52 12.92 -6.05
N ILE A 66 3.28 12.45 -5.96
CA ILE A 66 2.69 11.57 -6.99
C ILE A 66 2.62 12.29 -8.34
N ARG A 67 2.09 13.53 -8.35
CA ARG A 67 1.96 14.32 -9.58
C ARG A 67 3.31 14.61 -10.24
N GLN A 68 4.34 14.95 -9.46
CA GLN A 68 5.69 15.19 -10.00
C GLN A 68 6.28 13.94 -10.65
N VAL A 69 6.11 12.78 -10.02
CA VAL A 69 6.58 11.52 -10.60
C VAL A 69 5.84 11.20 -11.90
N LEU A 70 4.52 11.33 -11.92
CA LEU A 70 3.73 11.07 -13.13
C LEU A 70 4.05 12.05 -14.27
N ASN A 71 4.32 13.32 -13.94
CA ASN A 71 4.77 14.31 -14.92
C ASN A 71 6.17 14.00 -15.49
N ARG A 72 7.05 13.38 -14.66
CA ARG A 72 8.37 12.93 -15.13
C ARG A 72 8.29 11.76 -16.10
N PHE A 73 7.28 10.91 -15.96
CA PHE A 73 7.09 9.70 -16.78
C PHE A 73 5.73 9.77 -17.50
N PRO A 74 5.57 10.67 -18.50
CA PRO A 74 4.30 10.88 -19.16
C PRO A 74 3.87 9.64 -19.93
N GLY A 75 2.61 9.22 -19.73
CA GLY A 75 2.04 8.03 -20.35
C GLY A 75 2.40 6.71 -19.69
N ALA A 76 3.25 6.72 -18.65
CA ALA A 76 3.51 5.51 -17.87
C ALA A 76 2.31 5.15 -16.99
N ARG A 77 1.96 3.88 -16.97
CA ARG A 77 0.92 3.35 -16.10
C ARG A 77 1.41 3.29 -14.65
N PRO A 78 0.73 3.91 -13.69
CA PRO A 78 1.07 3.80 -12.28
C PRO A 78 0.60 2.48 -11.67
N PHE A 79 1.42 1.95 -10.78
CA PHE A 79 1.14 0.75 -9.98
C PHE A 79 1.33 1.02 -8.50
N ASP A 80 0.36 0.60 -7.71
CA ASP A 80 0.41 0.54 -6.26
C ASP A 80 1.13 -0.76 -5.84
N CYS A 81 2.24 -0.60 -5.12
CA CYS A 81 3.05 -1.67 -4.56
C CYS A 81 3.27 -1.49 -3.05
N PHE A 82 2.30 -0.86 -2.39
CA PHE A 82 2.36 -0.58 -0.95
C PHE A 82 2.19 -1.84 -0.10
N ASP A 83 2.37 -1.68 1.20
CA ASP A 83 2.27 -2.74 2.18
C ASP A 83 0.89 -3.40 2.20
N ASN A 84 0.84 -4.65 2.62
CA ASN A 84 -0.38 -5.45 2.69
C ASN A 84 -1.16 -5.23 3.99
N ASP A 85 -0.77 -4.23 4.78
CA ASP A 85 -1.48 -3.82 5.99
C ASP A 85 -2.53 -2.72 5.71
N LEU A 86 -3.33 -2.38 6.72
CA LEU A 86 -4.39 -1.37 6.57
C LEU A 86 -3.86 0.02 6.19
N PRO A 87 -2.74 0.52 6.73
CA PRO A 87 -2.10 1.75 6.26
C PRO A 87 -1.72 1.71 4.78
N GLY A 88 -1.01 0.68 4.33
CA GLY A 88 -0.57 0.55 2.94
C GLY A 88 -1.74 0.46 1.97
N ARG A 89 -2.78 -0.29 2.31
CA ARG A 89 -4.03 -0.34 1.53
C ARG A 89 -4.75 1.00 1.46
N ASN A 90 -4.72 1.79 2.55
CA ASN A 90 -5.25 3.15 2.53
C ASN A 90 -4.42 4.06 1.61
N TYR A 91 -3.09 3.90 1.58
CA TYR A 91 -2.23 4.65 0.65
C TYR A 91 -2.56 4.29 -0.79
N GLY A 92 -2.72 3.02 -1.12
CA GLY A 92 -3.12 2.58 -2.46
C GLY A 92 -4.46 3.16 -2.90
N LEU A 93 -5.45 3.17 -1.99
CA LEU A 93 -6.75 3.76 -2.26
C LEU A 93 -6.67 5.29 -2.48
N ARG A 94 -5.90 5.99 -1.64
CA ARG A 94 -5.69 7.43 -1.77
C ARG A 94 -4.96 7.78 -3.06
N MET A 95 -3.94 7.01 -3.42
CA MET A 95 -3.22 7.19 -4.68
C MET A 95 -4.13 6.94 -5.88
N MET A 96 -4.94 5.89 -5.87
CA MET A 96 -5.93 5.64 -6.91
C MET A 96 -6.89 6.83 -7.07
N ALA A 97 -7.43 7.32 -5.96
CA ALA A 97 -8.35 8.46 -5.98
C ALA A 97 -7.71 9.70 -6.62
N LEU A 98 -6.43 9.96 -6.31
CA LEU A 98 -5.67 11.06 -6.86
C LEU A 98 -5.40 10.90 -8.35
N VAL A 99 -4.93 9.72 -8.77
CA VAL A 99 -4.56 9.42 -10.17
C VAL A 99 -5.77 9.47 -11.08
N GLU A 100 -6.88 8.92 -10.62
CA GLU A 100 -8.12 8.80 -11.40
C GLU A 100 -9.07 10.00 -11.21
N ASN A 101 -8.65 11.02 -10.43
CA ASN A 101 -9.48 12.18 -10.08
C ASN A 101 -10.84 11.81 -9.47
N ILE A 102 -10.88 10.78 -8.65
CA ILE A 102 -12.08 10.36 -7.92
C ILE A 102 -12.14 11.10 -6.59
N PRO A 103 -13.15 11.94 -6.33
CA PRO A 103 -13.25 12.68 -5.07
C PRO A 103 -13.67 11.74 -3.94
N LEU A 104 -12.68 11.13 -3.29
CA LEU A 104 -12.88 10.27 -2.13
C LEU A 104 -12.50 11.01 -0.85
N LYS A 105 -13.37 10.91 0.16
CA LYS A 105 -13.02 11.21 1.54
C LYS A 105 -12.90 9.88 2.28
N ILE A 106 -11.73 9.64 2.84
CA ILE A 106 -11.39 8.38 3.50
C ILE A 106 -11.29 8.65 5.00
N ASN A 107 -12.20 8.03 5.76
CA ASN A 107 -12.22 8.07 7.21
C ASN A 107 -11.68 6.74 7.73
N ARG A 108 -10.51 6.80 8.39
CA ARG A 108 -9.88 5.63 8.98
C ARG A 108 -10.26 5.51 10.44
N THR A 109 -10.79 4.37 10.83
CA THR A 109 -10.86 3.92 12.22
C THR A 109 -9.74 2.94 12.50
N ARG A 110 -9.64 2.41 13.73
CA ARG A 110 -8.58 1.46 14.10
C ARG A 110 -8.53 0.23 13.19
N ASP A 111 -9.70 -0.30 12.84
CA ASP A 111 -9.84 -1.60 12.18
C ASP A 111 -10.57 -1.53 10.83
N ASN A 112 -11.02 -0.34 10.40
CA ASN A 112 -11.85 -0.19 9.22
C ASN A 112 -11.52 1.08 8.45
N LEU A 113 -11.85 1.06 7.16
CA LEU A 113 -11.94 2.25 6.31
C LEU A 113 -13.38 2.47 5.88
N GLU A 114 -13.84 3.70 6.06
CA GLU A 114 -15.11 4.19 5.53
C GLU A 114 -14.82 5.22 4.44
N VAL A 115 -15.47 5.06 3.32
CA VAL A 115 -15.30 5.94 2.16
C VAL A 115 -16.56 6.71 1.93
N GLU A 116 -16.43 8.02 1.76
CA GLU A 116 -17.49 8.91 1.34
C GLU A 116 -17.15 9.44 -0.07
N ALA A 117 -18.07 9.27 -1.01
CA ALA A 117 -17.92 9.74 -2.38
C ALA A 117 -19.30 9.97 -3.00
N ASN A 118 -19.45 11.08 -3.75
CA ASN A 118 -20.70 11.42 -4.45
C ASN A 118 -21.94 11.39 -3.54
N GLY A 119 -21.81 11.82 -2.28
CA GLY A 119 -22.88 11.83 -1.28
C GLY A 119 -23.28 10.45 -0.74
N ARG A 120 -22.50 9.42 -1.00
CA ARG A 120 -22.67 8.06 -0.48
C ARG A 120 -21.53 7.70 0.45
N SER A 121 -21.87 7.03 1.57
CA SER A 121 -20.85 6.43 2.46
C SER A 121 -20.97 4.92 2.43
N PHE A 122 -19.83 4.25 2.37
CA PHE A 122 -19.77 2.79 2.45
C PHE A 122 -18.50 2.37 3.18
N ARG A 123 -18.58 1.23 3.84
CA ARG A 123 -17.46 0.65 4.56
C ARG A 123 -16.74 -0.36 3.65
N LEU A 124 -15.41 -0.34 3.68
CA LEU A 124 -14.61 -1.32 2.97
C LEU A 124 -14.36 -2.55 3.84
N ASP A 125 -14.56 -3.72 3.24
CA ASP A 125 -14.21 -5.00 3.81
C ASP A 125 -12.68 -5.19 3.76
N PRO A 126 -11.99 -5.35 4.91
CA PRO A 126 -10.54 -5.51 4.94
C PRO A 126 -10.04 -6.80 4.27
N GLU A 127 -10.90 -7.79 4.07
CA GLU A 127 -10.52 -9.06 3.42
C GLU A 127 -10.53 -8.96 1.88
N ARG A 128 -11.07 -7.89 1.32
CA ARG A 128 -11.18 -7.66 -0.13
C ARG A 128 -10.29 -6.49 -0.58
N PRO A 129 -9.76 -6.50 -1.82
CA PRO A 129 -9.04 -5.35 -2.36
C PRO A 129 -9.90 -4.09 -2.35
N PHE A 130 -9.40 -3.00 -1.75
CA PHE A 130 -10.19 -1.77 -1.56
C PHE A 130 -10.54 -1.08 -2.87
N GLN A 131 -9.61 -1.05 -3.82
CA GLN A 131 -9.83 -0.47 -5.14
C GLN A 131 -10.98 -1.17 -5.90
N VAL A 132 -11.05 -2.49 -5.79
CA VAL A 132 -12.15 -3.27 -6.39
C VAL A 132 -13.48 -2.88 -5.80
N GLN A 133 -13.56 -2.76 -4.47
CA GLN A 133 -14.79 -2.36 -3.79
C GLN A 133 -15.23 -0.95 -4.16
N VAL A 134 -14.30 0.01 -4.20
CA VAL A 134 -14.60 1.37 -4.64
C VAL A 134 -15.11 1.40 -6.08
N LYS A 135 -14.50 0.61 -6.97
CA LYS A 135 -14.98 0.47 -8.35
C LYS A 135 -16.41 -0.05 -8.42
N GLU A 136 -16.74 -1.08 -7.62
CA GLU A 136 -18.09 -1.65 -7.57
C GLU A 136 -19.12 -0.63 -7.04
N HIS A 137 -18.79 0.06 -5.93
CA HIS A 137 -19.71 1.03 -5.31
C HIS A 137 -19.94 2.29 -6.14
N LEU A 138 -18.92 2.76 -6.84
CA LEU A 138 -18.99 4.01 -7.60
C LEU A 138 -19.21 3.80 -9.10
N SER A 139 -19.17 2.55 -9.58
CA SER A 139 -19.25 2.21 -11.02
C SER A 139 -18.21 2.96 -11.86
N VAL A 140 -17.03 3.20 -11.30
CA VAL A 140 -15.93 3.89 -11.98
C VAL A 140 -14.96 2.89 -12.63
N ARG A 141 -14.30 3.33 -13.71
CA ARG A 141 -13.16 2.63 -14.30
C ARG A 141 -11.89 3.32 -13.85
N TYR A 142 -10.83 2.56 -13.66
CA TYR A 142 -9.50 3.09 -13.38
C TYR A 142 -8.42 2.22 -14.05
N ASP A 143 -7.32 2.88 -14.44
CA ASP A 143 -6.19 2.24 -15.13
C ASP A 143 -5.01 1.97 -14.20
N MET A 144 -5.02 2.52 -12.99
CA MET A 144 -3.98 2.23 -12.02
C MET A 144 -3.92 0.74 -11.70
N GLY A 145 -2.74 0.15 -11.83
CA GLY A 145 -2.51 -1.24 -11.48
C GLY A 145 -2.21 -1.43 -9.99
N GLN A 146 -2.28 -2.67 -9.54
CA GLN A 146 -1.90 -3.04 -8.18
C GLN A 146 -1.03 -4.29 -8.22
N TRP A 147 0.09 -4.23 -7.48
CA TRP A 147 0.96 -5.37 -7.19
C TRP A 147 1.23 -5.42 -5.70
N LEU A 148 0.51 -6.30 -5.02
CA LEU A 148 0.67 -6.50 -3.59
C LEU A 148 1.68 -7.62 -3.30
N PRO A 149 2.38 -7.55 -2.16
CA PRO A 149 3.13 -8.69 -1.64
C PRO A 149 2.22 -9.92 -1.55
N PRO A 150 2.75 -11.15 -1.68
CA PRO A 150 1.97 -12.35 -1.43
C PRO A 150 1.32 -12.31 -0.04
N LYS A 151 0.12 -12.84 0.09
CA LYS A 151 -0.77 -12.69 1.26
C LYS A 151 -0.12 -13.04 2.61
N ALA A 152 0.92 -13.88 2.59
CA ALA A 152 1.66 -14.26 3.79
C ALA A 152 2.62 -13.17 4.30
N PHE A 153 2.90 -12.14 3.51
CA PHE A 153 3.91 -11.12 3.83
C PHE A 153 3.28 -9.74 3.96
N LYS A 154 3.80 -8.93 4.87
CA LYS A 154 3.37 -7.57 5.08
C LYS A 154 3.81 -6.67 3.92
N ASP A 155 5.07 -6.74 3.58
CA ASP A 155 5.73 -5.90 2.59
C ASP A 155 6.68 -6.71 1.68
N TRP A 156 7.27 -6.06 0.68
CA TRP A 156 8.16 -6.71 -0.28
C TRP A 156 9.49 -7.09 0.33
N ASN A 157 9.98 -6.34 1.31
CA ASN A 157 11.22 -6.66 2.00
C ASN A 157 11.06 -7.91 2.88
N ASP A 158 9.95 -8.04 3.57
CA ASP A 158 9.61 -9.27 4.32
C ASP A 158 9.46 -10.48 3.39
N CYS A 159 8.87 -10.27 2.21
CA CYS A 159 8.79 -11.29 1.16
C CYS A 159 10.18 -11.77 0.72
N LEU A 160 11.09 -10.84 0.41
CA LEU A 160 12.46 -11.14 -0.01
C LEU A 160 13.26 -11.85 1.09
N LEU A 161 13.07 -11.46 2.35
CA LEU A 161 13.72 -12.04 3.53
C LEU A 161 13.04 -13.32 4.03
N ASN A 162 11.96 -13.77 3.39
CA ASN A 162 11.12 -14.90 3.81
C ASN A 162 10.66 -14.80 5.27
N LYS A 163 10.16 -13.61 5.65
CA LYS A 163 9.61 -13.32 6.98
C LYS A 163 8.09 -13.18 6.89
N PRO A 164 7.33 -14.27 6.91
CA PRO A 164 5.88 -14.21 6.84
C PRO A 164 5.30 -13.52 8.08
N MET A 165 4.17 -12.84 7.90
CA MET A 165 3.39 -12.29 9.00
C MET A 165 3.02 -13.43 9.97
N GLU A 166 3.21 -13.18 11.26
CA GLU A 166 2.63 -14.08 12.26
C GLU A 166 1.11 -14.09 12.08
N VAL A 167 0.56 -15.26 11.82
CA VAL A 167 -0.89 -15.45 11.83
C VAL A 167 -1.35 -15.20 13.25
N ARG A 168 -1.80 -13.98 13.56
CA ARG A 168 -2.54 -13.74 14.80
C ARG A 168 -3.84 -14.50 14.66
N LEU A 169 -3.85 -15.73 15.11
CA LEU A 169 -5.10 -16.44 15.40
C LEU A 169 -5.84 -15.53 16.38
N HIS A 170 -6.85 -14.82 15.92
CA HIS A 170 -7.75 -14.15 16.85
C HIS A 170 -8.26 -15.25 17.78
N PRO A 171 -8.03 -15.13 19.10
CA PRO A 171 -8.47 -16.16 20.03
C PRO A 171 -9.97 -16.38 19.76
N THR A 172 -10.33 -17.61 19.46
CA THR A 172 -11.71 -17.97 19.27
C THR A 172 -12.49 -17.60 20.54
N LYS A 173 -13.81 -17.45 20.47
CA LYS A 173 -14.62 -17.25 21.68
C LYS A 173 -14.29 -18.31 22.75
N GLN A 174 -13.94 -19.53 22.32
CA GLN A 174 -13.54 -20.62 23.20
C GLN A 174 -12.19 -20.37 23.87
N ASP A 175 -11.20 -19.83 23.14
CA ASP A 175 -9.89 -19.46 23.72
C ASP A 175 -10.01 -18.32 24.72
N GLN A 176 -10.93 -17.37 24.48
CA GLN A 176 -11.22 -16.29 25.43
C GLN A 176 -11.87 -16.82 26.71
N ILE A 177 -12.76 -17.79 26.61
CA ILE A 177 -13.41 -18.44 27.76
C ILE A 177 -12.36 -19.25 28.57
N ASN A 178 -11.49 -20.00 27.88
CA ASN A 178 -10.46 -20.78 28.52
C ASN A 178 -9.44 -19.89 29.24
N ASN A 179 -8.98 -18.80 28.64
CA ASN A 179 -8.11 -17.81 29.26
C ASN A 179 -8.75 -17.11 30.47
N LEU A 180 -10.05 -16.88 30.47
CA LEU A 180 -10.78 -16.34 31.63
C LEU A 180 -10.91 -17.35 32.74
N ALA A 181 -11.07 -18.63 32.41
CA ALA A 181 -11.13 -19.70 33.41
C ALA A 181 -9.76 -19.93 34.10
N GLU A 182 -8.66 -19.90 33.32
CA GLU A 182 -7.29 -20.00 33.86
C GLU A 182 -6.93 -18.83 34.76
N ARG A 183 -7.33 -17.60 34.43
CA ARG A 183 -7.11 -16.43 35.30
C ARG A 183 -7.92 -16.45 36.58
N ARG A 184 -9.09 -17.09 36.59
CA ARG A 184 -9.88 -17.29 37.83
C ARG A 184 -9.28 -18.35 38.75
N ASN A 185 -8.61 -19.36 38.19
CA ASN A 185 -7.97 -20.45 38.94
C ASN A 185 -6.57 -20.09 39.41
N ALA A 186 -5.92 -19.07 38.83
CA ALA A 186 -4.68 -18.50 39.35
C ALA A 186 -5.04 -17.48 40.45
N GLY A 187 -5.28 -17.99 41.66
CA GLY A 187 -5.53 -17.17 42.84
C GLY A 187 -4.38 -16.17 43.09
N PRO A 188 -4.60 -15.14 43.94
CA PRO A 188 -3.58 -14.15 44.22
C PRO A 188 -2.33 -14.83 44.79
N LYS A 189 -1.19 -14.58 44.14
CA LYS A 189 0.11 -14.95 44.66
C LYS A 189 0.35 -14.11 45.95
N LEU A 190 0.34 -14.78 47.09
CA LEU A 190 0.76 -14.20 48.37
C LEU A 190 2.21 -13.80 48.33
#